data_ded7f363ee309e2b7a33915b7ac8aeee
#
_entry.id   ded7f363ee309e2b7a33915b7ac8aeee
#
_cell.length_a   1.000
_cell.length_b   1.000
_cell.length_c   1.000
_cell.angle_alpha   90.00
_cell.angle_beta   90.00
_cell.angle_gamma   90.00
#
_symmetry.space_group_name_H-M   'P 1'
#
loop_
_entity.id
_entity.type
_entity.pdbx_description
1 polymer ?
#
loop_
_entity_poly.entity_id
_entity_poly.type
_entity_poly.pdbx_seq_one_letter_code
_entity_poly.pdbx_strand_id
1 'polypeptide(L)'
;ELFGTKVPAISKHLKNIFASGELDRDATISKMETVVNRGFRGASIEIVDHYNLDAILSVGYRVNSKNATAFRIWANKVLKQYLLQGYAINERIASQKFDELSQLVKVLGRTIQNQEKLTEDSRSLLNVVVDYTYALDTLDRYDYQELTIEKTTPRAAFHATYENAMEVIRQLHEKFGGSPLFGNEKDDSFKSSIGQIYQTFGGEDLYPSVEEKAAMLLYLVTKNHSFSDGNKRIAATLFLWFLNGNGILYNEDGTKRIADNTLVALTLMIAESRTEEKDTMLKVVVNLINQNNR
;
A
#
# COMPACT_ATOMS: atom_id res chain seq x y z
N GLU A 1 -29.37 6.76 22.02
CA GLU A 1 -28.60 5.48 21.89
C GLU A 1 -27.11 5.73 21.65
N LEU A 2 -26.71 6.66 20.76
CA LEU A 2 -25.32 6.90 20.34
C LEU A 2 -24.36 7.08 21.54
N PHE A 3 -24.71 7.98 22.47
CA PHE A 3 -23.87 8.26 23.64
C PHE A 3 -24.25 7.49 24.90
N GLY A 4 -25.23 6.57 24.83
CA GLY A 4 -25.70 5.79 25.98
C GLY A 4 -26.32 6.66 27.09
N THR A 5 -26.85 7.82 26.75
CA THR A 5 -27.38 8.84 27.68
C THR A 5 -28.88 9.04 27.44
N LYS A 6 -29.63 9.29 28.51
CA LYS A 6 -31.08 9.51 28.42
C LYS A 6 -31.43 10.85 27.76
N VAL A 7 -32.60 10.88 27.08
CA VAL A 7 -33.10 12.07 26.34
C VAL A 7 -33.06 13.37 27.14
N PRO A 8 -33.48 13.43 28.43
CA PRO A 8 -33.45 14.69 29.19
C PRO A 8 -32.04 15.30 29.33
N ALA A 9 -31.01 14.45 29.46
CA ALA A 9 -29.66 14.94 29.56
C ALA A 9 -29.16 15.52 28.21
N ILE A 10 -29.47 14.86 27.09
CA ILE A 10 -29.16 15.37 25.74
C ILE A 10 -29.88 16.70 25.51
N SER A 11 -31.17 16.80 25.83
CA SER A 11 -31.95 18.04 25.68
C SER A 11 -31.35 19.20 26.49
N LYS A 12 -30.84 18.92 27.70
CA LYS A 12 -30.13 19.92 28.49
C LYS A 12 -28.87 20.44 27.83
N HIS A 13 -28.07 19.54 27.25
CA HIS A 13 -26.86 19.92 26.53
C HIS A 13 -27.18 20.73 25.27
N LEU A 14 -28.16 20.30 24.47
CA LEU A 14 -28.61 21.05 23.30
C LEU A 14 -29.11 22.47 23.66
N LYS A 15 -29.91 22.59 24.73
CA LYS A 15 -30.34 23.91 25.22
C LYS A 15 -29.14 24.81 25.54
N ASN A 16 -28.13 24.28 26.19
CA ASN A 16 -26.93 25.06 26.53
C ASN A 16 -26.10 25.45 25.30
N ILE A 17 -25.98 24.55 24.30
CA ILE A 17 -25.30 24.77 23.04
C ILE A 17 -25.93 25.95 22.29
N PHE A 18 -27.27 25.94 22.14
CA PHE A 18 -27.98 27.03 21.50
C PHE A 18 -27.93 28.34 22.32
N ALA A 19 -28.05 28.24 23.64
CA ALA A 19 -27.99 29.44 24.52
C ALA A 19 -26.60 30.11 24.54
N SER A 20 -25.52 29.33 24.33
CA SER A 20 -24.17 29.89 24.25
C SER A 20 -23.82 30.44 22.87
N GLY A 21 -24.69 30.26 21.87
CA GLY A 21 -24.39 30.65 20.47
C GLY A 21 -23.37 29.78 19.78
N GLU A 22 -23.04 28.57 20.32
CA GLU A 22 -22.13 27.63 19.70
C GLU A 22 -22.68 27.10 18.38
N LEU A 23 -24.01 26.86 18.33
CA LEU A 23 -24.72 26.46 17.11
C LEU A 23 -25.96 27.36 16.93
N ASP A 24 -26.25 27.70 15.67
CA ASP A 24 -27.53 28.31 15.31
C ASP A 24 -28.63 27.26 15.32
N ARG A 25 -29.77 27.59 15.94
CA ARG A 25 -30.86 26.63 16.11
C ARG A 25 -31.55 26.29 14.81
N ASP A 26 -31.79 27.25 13.95
CA ASP A 26 -32.55 27.08 12.71
C ASP A 26 -31.71 26.36 11.64
N ALA A 27 -30.41 26.57 11.66
CA ALA A 27 -29.46 25.85 10.83
C ALA A 27 -29.18 24.38 11.29
N THR A 28 -29.49 24.10 12.58
CA THR A 28 -29.13 22.78 13.20
C THR A 28 -30.31 21.82 13.27
N ILE A 29 -31.57 22.33 13.32
CA ILE A 29 -32.77 21.50 13.55
C ILE A 29 -33.60 21.46 12.28
N SER A 30 -33.91 20.23 11.82
CA SER A 30 -34.91 19.97 10.79
C SER A 30 -36.10 19.27 11.37
N LYS A 31 -37.30 19.73 11.05
CA LYS A 31 -38.54 19.09 11.45
C LYS A 31 -38.96 18.08 10.38
N MET A 32 -39.09 16.82 10.76
CA MET A 32 -39.47 15.74 9.85
C MET A 32 -40.65 14.96 10.39
N GLU A 33 -41.57 14.58 9.49
CA GLU A 33 -42.62 13.63 9.80
C GLU A 33 -42.01 12.26 9.98
N THR A 34 -42.26 11.65 11.15
CA THR A 34 -41.73 10.34 11.49
C THR A 34 -42.87 9.45 12.02
N VAL A 35 -42.89 8.21 11.55
CA VAL A 35 -43.83 7.22 12.05
C VAL A 35 -43.35 6.75 13.43
N VAL A 36 -44.09 7.12 14.49
CA VAL A 36 -43.79 6.71 15.86
C VAL A 36 -44.71 5.58 16.25
N ASN A 37 -44.15 4.42 16.55
CA ASN A 37 -44.92 3.27 17.00
C ASN A 37 -45.04 3.29 18.54
N ARG A 38 -46.27 3.43 19.06
CA ARG A 38 -46.57 3.52 20.50
C ARG A 38 -47.10 2.19 21.05
N GLY A 39 -46.72 1.08 20.47
CA GLY A 39 -47.17 -0.25 20.95
C GLY A 39 -48.65 -0.45 20.77
N PHE A 40 -49.38 -0.71 21.85
CA PHE A 40 -50.84 -0.96 21.81
C PHE A 40 -51.70 0.18 21.22
N ARG A 41 -51.17 1.40 21.11
CA ARG A 41 -51.88 2.56 20.53
C ARG A 41 -51.68 2.71 19.03
N GLY A 42 -50.95 1.79 18.41
CA GLY A 42 -50.66 1.83 16.97
C GLY A 42 -49.56 2.82 16.57
N ALA A 43 -49.40 2.97 15.27
CA ALA A 43 -48.44 3.92 14.67
C ALA A 43 -49.13 5.27 14.42
N SER A 44 -48.48 6.37 14.80
CA SER A 44 -48.93 7.73 14.52
C SER A 44 -47.80 8.49 13.77
N ILE A 45 -48.21 9.40 12.88
CA ILE A 45 -47.23 10.32 12.24
C ILE A 45 -47.08 11.51 13.19
N GLU A 46 -45.83 11.77 13.59
CA GLU A 46 -45.51 12.89 14.48
C GLU A 46 -44.37 13.72 13.85
N ILE A 47 -44.42 15.04 14.02
CA ILE A 47 -43.34 15.93 13.65
C ILE A 47 -42.26 15.84 14.73
N VAL A 48 -41.07 15.37 14.37
CA VAL A 48 -39.96 15.17 15.29
C VAL A 48 -38.80 16.05 14.87
N ASP A 49 -38.16 16.68 15.86
CA ASP A 49 -36.92 17.46 15.62
C ASP A 49 -35.75 16.52 15.32
N HIS A 50 -35.13 16.69 14.16
CA HIS A 50 -33.91 15.99 13.76
C HIS A 50 -32.74 16.98 13.80
N TYR A 51 -31.62 16.53 14.32
CA TYR A 51 -30.43 17.34 14.53
C TYR A 51 -29.33 16.94 13.54
N ASN A 52 -28.62 17.92 12.99
CA ASN A 52 -27.52 17.68 12.07
C ASN A 52 -26.26 17.14 12.78
N LEU A 53 -25.19 16.90 12.00
CA LEU A 53 -23.92 16.36 12.52
C LEU A 53 -23.27 17.30 13.55
N ASP A 54 -23.39 18.61 13.38
CA ASP A 54 -22.79 19.59 14.30
C ASP A 54 -23.33 19.45 15.71
N ALA A 55 -24.65 19.23 15.84
CA ALA A 55 -25.27 18.96 17.14
C ALA A 55 -24.72 17.67 17.77
N ILE A 56 -24.48 16.62 16.97
CA ILE A 56 -23.90 15.35 17.46
C ILE A 56 -22.47 15.61 17.98
N LEU A 57 -21.67 16.34 17.24
CA LEU A 57 -20.30 16.68 17.64
C LEU A 57 -20.27 17.49 18.94
N SER A 58 -21.03 18.57 19.00
CA SER A 58 -21.10 19.45 20.18
C SER A 58 -21.61 18.74 21.43
N VAL A 59 -22.64 17.89 21.30
CA VAL A 59 -23.14 17.07 22.39
C VAL A 59 -22.11 16.03 22.82
N GLY A 60 -21.41 15.37 21.89
CA GLY A 60 -20.41 14.36 22.18
C GLY A 60 -19.25 14.86 23.03
N TYR A 61 -18.88 16.12 22.89
CA TYR A 61 -17.87 16.75 23.75
C TYR A 61 -18.38 17.10 25.16
N ARG A 62 -19.69 17.23 25.36
CA ARG A 62 -20.29 17.66 26.64
C ARG A 62 -20.84 16.51 27.48
N VAL A 63 -21.21 15.41 26.87
CA VAL A 63 -21.79 14.25 27.56
C VAL A 63 -20.71 13.48 28.31
N ASN A 64 -21.01 13.10 29.56
CA ASN A 64 -20.14 12.25 30.36
C ASN A 64 -20.63 10.79 30.32
N SER A 65 -20.13 10.00 29.38
CA SER A 65 -20.41 8.57 29.25
C SER A 65 -19.22 7.84 28.61
N LYS A 66 -19.19 6.51 28.72
CA LYS A 66 -18.15 5.68 28.06
C LYS A 66 -18.12 5.90 26.55
N ASN A 67 -19.30 5.93 25.92
CA ASN A 67 -19.42 6.13 24.48
C ASN A 67 -18.95 7.53 24.07
N ALA A 68 -19.30 8.57 24.84
CA ALA A 68 -18.82 9.92 24.59
C ALA A 68 -17.30 10.06 24.80
N THR A 69 -16.73 9.30 25.74
CA THR A 69 -15.27 9.25 25.91
C THR A 69 -14.59 8.59 24.71
N ALA A 70 -15.11 7.45 24.23
CA ALA A 70 -14.60 6.81 23.02
C ALA A 70 -14.69 7.73 21.79
N PHE A 71 -15.84 8.44 21.64
CA PHE A 71 -16.02 9.43 20.60
C PHE A 71 -14.97 10.55 20.68
N ARG A 72 -14.69 11.11 21.84
CA ARG A 72 -13.68 12.17 22.01
C ARG A 72 -12.25 11.69 21.70
N ILE A 73 -11.91 10.44 22.09
CA ILE A 73 -10.63 9.84 21.75
C ILE A 73 -10.46 9.74 20.24
N TRP A 74 -11.48 9.23 19.55
CA TRP A 74 -11.49 9.14 18.09
C TRP A 74 -11.42 10.54 17.44
N ALA A 75 -12.25 11.48 17.85
CA ALA A 75 -12.28 12.85 17.29
C ALA A 75 -10.93 13.56 17.47
N ASN A 76 -10.30 13.43 18.64
CA ASN A 76 -8.98 14.00 18.90
C ASN A 76 -7.90 13.34 18.03
N LYS A 77 -7.98 12.02 17.76
CA LYS A 77 -7.06 11.34 16.84
C LYS A 77 -7.17 11.93 15.44
N VAL A 78 -8.39 12.07 14.92
CA VAL A 78 -8.66 12.64 13.58
C VAL A 78 -8.19 14.09 13.50
N LEU A 79 -8.52 14.91 14.50
CA LEU A 79 -8.08 16.31 14.56
C LEU A 79 -6.56 16.43 14.62
N LYS A 80 -5.90 15.58 15.42
CA LYS A 80 -4.43 15.54 15.50
C LYS A 80 -3.80 15.15 14.17
N GLN A 81 -4.35 14.16 13.46
CA GLN A 81 -3.89 13.81 12.12
C GLN A 81 -4.01 14.99 11.16
N TYR A 82 -5.17 15.65 11.14
CA TYR A 82 -5.40 16.83 10.30
C TYR A 82 -4.42 17.97 10.60
N LEU A 83 -4.18 18.28 11.87
CA LEU A 83 -3.27 19.36 12.28
C LEU A 83 -1.79 19.06 11.97
N LEU A 84 -1.38 17.78 12.05
CA LEU A 84 0.01 17.38 11.85
C LEU A 84 0.33 17.07 10.40
N GLN A 85 -0.61 16.51 9.65
CA GLN A 85 -0.41 16.02 8.28
C GLN A 85 -1.06 16.90 7.21
N GLY A 86 -1.93 17.84 7.61
CA GLY A 86 -2.71 18.68 6.70
C GLY A 86 -3.95 18.02 6.12
N TYR A 87 -4.19 16.72 6.41
CA TYR A 87 -5.38 15.97 5.99
C TYR A 87 -5.72 14.87 6.99
N ALA A 88 -6.97 14.42 6.98
CA ALA A 88 -7.43 13.23 7.67
C ALA A 88 -8.31 12.42 6.73
N ILE A 89 -7.96 11.16 6.50
CA ILE A 89 -8.66 10.26 5.57
C ILE A 89 -9.53 9.30 6.39
N ASN A 90 -10.75 9.08 5.91
CA ASN A 90 -11.58 7.99 6.41
C ASN A 90 -11.10 6.69 5.72
N GLU A 91 -10.24 5.95 6.39
CA GLU A 91 -9.57 4.74 5.91
C GLU A 91 -10.57 3.73 5.33
N ARG A 92 -11.72 3.53 6.00
CA ARG A 92 -12.75 2.61 5.53
C ARG A 92 -13.37 3.01 4.19
N ILE A 93 -13.63 4.32 3.99
CA ILE A 93 -14.21 4.82 2.72
C ILE A 93 -13.14 4.84 1.63
N ALA A 94 -11.90 5.17 1.96
CA ALA A 94 -10.79 5.15 1.02
C ALA A 94 -10.55 3.72 0.51
N SER A 95 -10.45 2.74 1.41
CA SER A 95 -10.29 1.32 1.06
C SER A 95 -11.44 0.80 0.18
N GLN A 96 -12.71 1.05 0.56
CA GLN A 96 -13.86 0.62 -0.24
C GLN A 96 -13.86 1.21 -1.66
N LYS A 97 -13.58 2.51 -1.80
CA LYS A 97 -13.49 3.15 -3.11
C LYS A 97 -12.30 2.67 -3.94
N PHE A 98 -11.21 2.34 -3.28
CA PHE A 98 -10.04 1.77 -3.92
C PHE A 98 -10.33 0.35 -4.45
N ASP A 99 -10.99 -0.49 -3.66
CA ASP A 99 -11.42 -1.83 -4.07
C ASP A 99 -12.39 -1.77 -5.27
N GLU A 100 -13.35 -0.85 -5.26
CA GLU A 100 -14.28 -0.60 -6.37
C GLU A 100 -13.51 -0.18 -7.64
N LEU A 101 -12.57 0.74 -7.54
CA LEU A 101 -11.73 1.18 -8.65
C LEU A 101 -10.86 0.04 -9.19
N SER A 102 -10.22 -0.72 -8.30
CA SER A 102 -9.41 -1.89 -8.64
C SER A 102 -10.23 -2.95 -9.37
N GLN A 103 -11.46 -3.23 -8.92
CA GLN A 103 -12.38 -4.14 -9.61
C GLN A 103 -12.77 -3.63 -11.00
N LEU A 104 -13.09 -2.33 -11.14
CA LEU A 104 -13.43 -1.73 -12.43
C LEU A 104 -12.26 -1.81 -13.41
N VAL A 105 -11.04 -1.54 -12.97
CA VAL A 105 -9.83 -1.65 -13.81
C VAL A 105 -9.57 -3.10 -14.22
N LYS A 106 -9.77 -4.09 -13.32
CA LYS A 106 -9.68 -5.53 -13.66
C LYS A 106 -10.74 -5.96 -14.68
N VAL A 107 -11.97 -5.44 -14.57
CA VAL A 107 -13.04 -5.70 -15.55
C VAL A 107 -12.69 -5.07 -16.89
N LEU A 108 -12.23 -3.82 -16.91
CA LEU A 108 -11.76 -3.15 -18.11
C LEU A 108 -10.60 -3.91 -18.76
N GLY A 109 -9.61 -4.32 -18.02
CA GLY A 109 -8.46 -5.09 -18.51
C GLY A 109 -8.91 -6.38 -19.20
N ARG A 110 -9.81 -7.16 -18.57
CA ARG A 110 -10.38 -8.39 -19.19
C ARG A 110 -11.23 -8.11 -20.43
N THR A 111 -12.04 -7.05 -20.40
CA THR A 111 -12.89 -6.66 -21.55
C THR A 111 -12.04 -6.30 -22.77
N ILE A 112 -10.89 -5.72 -22.55
CA ILE A 112 -9.97 -5.26 -23.59
C ILE A 112 -9.11 -6.39 -24.12
N GLN A 113 -8.63 -7.29 -23.28
CA GLN A 113 -7.93 -8.50 -23.70
C GLN A 113 -8.80 -9.38 -24.61
N ASN A 114 -10.12 -9.35 -24.42
CA ASN A 114 -11.08 -10.13 -25.19
C ASN A 114 -11.58 -9.43 -26.48
N GLN A 115 -11.15 -8.20 -26.75
CA GLN A 115 -11.52 -7.51 -27.99
C GLN A 115 -10.41 -7.59 -29.04
N GLU A 116 -10.66 -8.29 -30.15
CA GLU A 116 -9.73 -8.46 -31.28
C GLU A 116 -9.41 -7.18 -32.07
N LYS A 117 -10.12 -6.08 -31.80
CA LYS A 117 -10.07 -4.83 -32.58
C LYS A 117 -9.28 -3.68 -31.94
N LEU A 118 -8.60 -3.91 -30.81
CA LEU A 118 -7.80 -2.85 -30.19
C LEU A 118 -6.43 -2.74 -30.84
N THR A 119 -6.01 -1.51 -31.11
CA THR A 119 -4.65 -1.24 -31.58
C THR A 119 -3.64 -1.61 -30.49
N GLU A 120 -2.42 -1.97 -30.91
CA GLU A 120 -1.34 -2.37 -29.99
C GLU A 120 -1.01 -1.26 -28.97
N ASP A 121 -1.10 0.01 -29.39
CA ASP A 121 -0.93 1.18 -28.52
C ASP A 121 -2.00 1.26 -27.42
N SER A 122 -3.25 0.94 -27.74
CA SER A 122 -4.35 0.94 -26.78
C SER A 122 -4.19 -0.18 -25.74
N ARG A 123 -3.69 -1.35 -26.15
CA ARG A 123 -3.37 -2.46 -25.24
C ARG A 123 -2.21 -2.09 -24.30
N SER A 124 -1.17 -1.47 -24.83
CA SER A 124 -0.01 -1.03 -24.03
C SER A 124 -0.40 0.00 -22.98
N LEU A 125 -1.23 0.98 -23.33
CA LEU A 125 -1.73 2.00 -22.39
C LEU A 125 -2.54 1.37 -21.26
N LEU A 126 -3.33 0.37 -21.56
CA LEU A 126 -4.19 -0.30 -20.58
C LEU A 126 -3.43 -1.24 -19.66
N ASN A 127 -2.40 -1.92 -20.16
CA ASN A 127 -1.49 -2.69 -19.32
C ASN A 127 -0.81 -1.76 -18.29
N VAL A 128 -0.39 -0.56 -18.69
CA VAL A 128 0.14 0.43 -17.75
C VAL A 128 -0.87 0.80 -16.66
N VAL A 129 -2.16 0.97 -17.00
CA VAL A 129 -3.21 1.27 -16.01
C VAL A 129 -3.43 0.09 -15.06
N VAL A 130 -3.44 -1.14 -15.57
CA VAL A 130 -3.59 -2.36 -14.76
C VAL A 130 -2.40 -2.53 -13.81
N ASP A 131 -1.18 -2.37 -14.31
CA ASP A 131 0.06 -2.46 -13.52
C ASP A 131 0.11 -1.39 -12.44
N TYR A 132 -0.30 -0.16 -12.77
CA TYR A 132 -0.36 0.94 -11.80
C TYR A 132 -1.39 0.66 -10.69
N THR A 133 -2.55 0.12 -11.04
CA THR A 133 -3.59 -0.24 -10.04
C THR A 133 -3.10 -1.35 -9.13
N TYR A 134 -2.37 -2.34 -9.66
CA TYR A 134 -1.78 -3.40 -8.85
C TYR A 134 -0.69 -2.87 -7.91
N ALA A 135 0.14 -1.96 -8.39
CA ALA A 135 1.15 -1.31 -7.56
C ALA A 135 0.52 -0.52 -6.41
N LEU A 136 -0.59 0.18 -6.67
CA LEU A 136 -1.35 0.88 -5.62
C LEU A 136 -1.97 -0.08 -4.60
N ASP A 137 -2.57 -1.20 -5.02
CA ASP A 137 -3.10 -2.26 -4.14
C ASP A 137 -1.99 -2.85 -3.25
N THR A 138 -0.81 -3.06 -3.83
CA THR A 138 0.35 -3.55 -3.08
C THR A 138 0.84 -2.54 -2.05
N LEU A 139 0.84 -1.25 -2.38
CA LEU A 139 1.21 -0.18 -1.45
C LEU A 139 0.17 0.01 -0.34
N ASP A 140 -1.12 -0.10 -0.66
CA ASP A 140 -2.20 -0.05 0.33
C ASP A 140 -2.06 -1.19 1.34
N ARG A 141 -1.85 -2.42 0.88
CA ARG A 141 -1.58 -3.59 1.74
C ARG A 141 -0.26 -3.45 2.52
N TYR A 142 0.70 -2.71 1.98
CA TYR A 142 1.91 -2.33 2.69
C TYR A 142 1.59 -1.43 3.89
N ASP A 143 0.81 -0.38 3.69
CA ASP A 143 0.45 0.59 4.72
C ASP A 143 -0.34 -0.07 5.87
N TYR A 144 -1.15 -1.09 5.55
CA TYR A 144 -1.89 -1.88 6.55
C TYR A 144 -1.11 -3.08 7.12
N GLN A 145 0.14 -3.31 6.71
CA GLN A 145 0.98 -4.45 7.11
C GLN A 145 0.35 -5.83 6.78
N GLU A 146 -0.47 -5.90 5.74
CA GLU A 146 -1.19 -7.10 5.30
C GLU A 146 -0.48 -7.86 4.17
N LEU A 147 0.71 -7.41 3.75
CA LEU A 147 1.46 -8.10 2.70
C LEU A 147 1.94 -9.48 3.16
N THR A 148 1.55 -10.50 2.43
CA THR A 148 2.01 -11.88 2.56
C THR A 148 2.90 -12.27 1.38
N ILE A 149 3.70 -13.32 1.55
CA ILE A 149 4.48 -13.95 0.48
C ILE A 149 3.78 -15.25 0.11
N GLU A 150 3.22 -15.33 -1.09
CA GLU A 150 2.48 -16.48 -1.58
C GLU A 150 2.83 -16.79 -3.04
N LYS A 151 2.53 -18.00 -3.49
CA LYS A 151 2.67 -18.43 -4.89
C LYS A 151 4.06 -18.19 -5.49
N THR A 152 5.10 -18.39 -4.69
CA THR A 152 6.48 -18.20 -5.10
C THR A 152 7.08 -19.43 -5.77
N THR A 153 8.19 -19.24 -6.49
CA THR A 153 8.95 -20.31 -7.15
C THR A 153 9.89 -20.95 -6.13
N PRO A 154 9.65 -22.21 -5.69
CA PRO A 154 10.29 -22.77 -4.50
C PRO A 154 11.75 -23.19 -4.72
N ARG A 155 12.26 -23.24 -5.94
CA ARG A 155 13.61 -23.72 -6.20
C ARG A 155 14.31 -22.90 -7.26
N ALA A 156 15.45 -22.30 -6.90
CA ALA A 156 16.32 -21.65 -7.86
C ALA A 156 17.03 -22.69 -8.77
N ALA A 157 16.80 -22.59 -10.08
CA ALA A 157 17.55 -23.35 -11.07
C ALA A 157 18.93 -22.72 -11.36
N PHE A 158 19.02 -21.42 -11.22
CA PHE A 158 20.23 -20.64 -11.41
C PHE A 158 20.79 -20.18 -10.05
N HIS A 159 22.10 -20.35 -9.86
CA HIS A 159 22.82 -19.95 -8.66
C HIS A 159 23.75 -18.76 -8.98
N ALA A 160 23.48 -17.61 -8.36
CA ALA A 160 24.33 -16.43 -8.47
C ALA A 160 25.60 -16.64 -7.64
N THR A 161 26.77 -16.47 -8.26
CA THR A 161 28.06 -16.41 -7.58
C THR A 161 28.64 -15.01 -7.69
N TYR A 162 29.59 -14.69 -6.83
CA TYR A 162 30.28 -13.42 -6.89
C TYR A 162 30.92 -13.19 -8.27
N GLU A 163 31.57 -14.21 -8.83
CA GLU A 163 32.29 -14.16 -10.09
C GLU A 163 31.36 -13.86 -11.28
N ASN A 164 30.22 -14.56 -11.35
CA ASN A 164 29.28 -14.35 -12.45
C ASN A 164 28.51 -13.02 -12.30
N ALA A 165 28.27 -12.54 -11.08
CA ALA A 165 27.69 -11.23 -10.84
C ALA A 165 28.66 -10.09 -11.22
N MET A 166 29.95 -10.21 -10.91
CA MET A 166 30.97 -9.23 -11.32
C MET A 166 31.12 -9.18 -12.83
N GLU A 167 31.02 -10.31 -13.52
CA GLU A 167 31.03 -10.36 -14.99
C GLU A 167 29.85 -9.54 -15.59
N VAL A 168 28.65 -9.68 -15.02
CA VAL A 168 27.48 -8.88 -15.43
C VAL A 168 27.73 -7.39 -15.23
N ILE A 169 28.34 -7.00 -14.11
CA ILE A 169 28.67 -5.60 -13.81
C ILE A 169 29.69 -5.05 -14.82
N ARG A 170 30.71 -5.85 -15.17
CA ARG A 170 31.70 -5.48 -16.19
C ARG A 170 31.02 -5.26 -17.54
N GLN A 171 30.17 -6.19 -18.00
CA GLN A 171 29.44 -6.06 -19.27
C GLN A 171 28.49 -4.83 -19.25
N LEU A 172 27.86 -4.53 -18.12
CA LEU A 172 27.05 -3.33 -17.96
C LEU A 172 27.87 -2.06 -18.15
N HIS A 173 29.07 -2.01 -17.59
CA HIS A 173 29.99 -0.88 -17.75
C HIS A 173 30.45 -0.73 -19.21
N GLU A 174 30.85 -1.81 -19.85
CA GLU A 174 31.29 -1.82 -21.27
C GLU A 174 30.17 -1.34 -22.20
N LYS A 175 28.93 -1.79 -21.98
CA LYS A 175 27.78 -1.49 -22.85
C LYS A 175 27.26 -0.07 -22.73
N PHE A 176 27.20 0.46 -21.54
CA PHE A 176 26.55 1.75 -21.28
C PHE A 176 27.51 2.87 -20.95
N GLY A 177 28.80 2.57 -20.84
CA GLY A 177 29.81 3.53 -20.42
C GLY A 177 29.58 4.05 -19.01
N GLY A 178 30.17 5.15 -18.67
CA GLY A 178 29.95 5.80 -17.39
C GLY A 178 31.26 6.33 -16.79
N SER A 179 31.14 6.67 -15.51
CA SER A 179 32.28 7.08 -14.69
C SER A 179 33.32 5.96 -14.61
N PRO A 180 34.63 6.27 -14.63
CA PRO A 180 35.70 5.30 -14.34
C PRO A 180 35.53 4.60 -12.97
N LEU A 181 34.68 5.15 -12.09
CA LEU A 181 34.38 4.60 -10.76
C LEU A 181 33.20 3.63 -10.78
N PHE A 182 32.51 3.46 -11.92
CA PHE A 182 31.33 2.56 -12.01
C PHE A 182 31.74 1.12 -11.77
N GLY A 183 31.07 0.46 -10.85
CA GLY A 183 31.31 -0.94 -10.49
C GLY A 183 32.61 -1.21 -9.73
N ASN A 184 33.37 -0.19 -9.35
CA ASN A 184 34.55 -0.37 -8.51
C ASN A 184 34.10 -0.62 -7.07
N GLU A 185 34.44 -1.79 -6.54
CA GLU A 185 34.11 -2.16 -5.17
C GLU A 185 34.88 -1.29 -4.16
N LYS A 186 34.23 -0.93 -3.07
CA LYS A 186 34.83 -0.20 -1.96
C LYS A 186 35.42 -1.18 -0.90
N ASP A 187 34.77 -2.32 -0.74
CA ASP A 187 35.07 -3.34 0.26
C ASP A 187 34.42 -4.69 -0.13
N ASP A 188 34.50 -5.68 0.75
CA ASP A 188 33.94 -7.03 0.55
C ASP A 188 32.42 -7.12 0.73
N SER A 189 31.70 -6.00 0.86
CA SER A 189 30.25 -5.99 1.16
C SER A 189 29.42 -6.57 0.01
N PHE A 190 29.86 -6.41 -1.24
CA PHE A 190 29.16 -7.01 -2.38
C PHE A 190 29.28 -8.55 -2.37
N LYS A 191 30.44 -9.09 -2.13
CA LYS A 191 30.64 -10.53 -1.96
C LYS A 191 29.78 -11.10 -0.82
N SER A 192 29.73 -10.37 0.29
CA SER A 192 28.85 -10.69 1.41
C SER A 192 27.36 -10.65 1.00
N SER A 193 26.94 -9.67 0.20
CA SER A 193 25.57 -9.55 -0.30
C SER A 193 25.14 -10.76 -1.12
N ILE A 194 26.01 -11.25 -2.00
CA ILE A 194 25.75 -12.48 -2.79
C ILE A 194 25.62 -13.71 -1.88
N GLY A 195 26.47 -13.83 -0.86
CA GLY A 195 26.40 -14.95 0.11
C GLY A 195 25.13 -14.91 0.96
N GLN A 196 24.66 -13.72 1.31
CA GLN A 196 23.51 -13.55 2.21
C GLN A 196 22.18 -14.04 1.61
N ILE A 197 21.99 -14.00 0.29
CA ILE A 197 20.75 -14.50 -0.34
C ILE A 197 20.61 -16.02 -0.23
N TYR A 198 21.69 -16.74 0.12
CA TYR A 198 21.73 -18.20 0.30
C TYR A 198 21.94 -18.60 1.77
N GLN A 199 21.79 -17.67 2.71
CA GLN A 199 21.90 -17.98 4.13
C GLN A 199 20.84 -18.97 4.57
N THR A 200 21.24 -19.90 5.44
CA THR A 200 20.36 -20.88 6.07
C THR A 200 20.31 -20.67 7.57
N PHE A 201 19.19 -21.04 8.17
CA PHE A 201 19.03 -21.12 9.60
C PHE A 201 18.35 -22.44 9.98
N GLY A 202 18.96 -23.20 10.89
CA GLY A 202 18.42 -24.52 11.24
C GLY A 202 18.40 -25.55 10.09
N GLY A 203 19.18 -25.32 9.01
CA GLY A 203 19.19 -26.16 7.84
C GLY A 203 18.18 -25.78 6.74
N GLU A 204 17.40 -24.72 6.97
CA GLU A 204 16.44 -24.19 6.00
C GLU A 204 16.91 -22.84 5.47
N ASP A 205 16.63 -22.56 4.18
CA ASP A 205 16.93 -21.27 3.56
C ASP A 205 16.15 -20.14 4.23
N LEU A 206 16.81 -19.03 4.58
CA LEU A 206 16.14 -17.82 5.07
C LEU A 206 15.26 -17.17 4.01
N TYR A 207 15.61 -17.36 2.74
CA TYR A 207 14.88 -16.85 1.57
C TYR A 207 14.59 -18.05 0.67
N PRO A 208 13.50 -18.83 0.94
CA PRO A 208 13.29 -20.13 0.30
C PRO A 208 12.94 -20.05 -1.19
N SER A 209 12.33 -18.96 -1.65
CA SER A 209 11.91 -18.79 -3.04
C SER A 209 12.90 -18.00 -3.89
N VAL A 210 12.75 -18.11 -5.22
CA VAL A 210 13.53 -17.32 -6.20
C VAL A 210 13.24 -15.83 -6.03
N GLU A 211 11.97 -15.49 -5.85
CA GLU A 211 11.51 -14.12 -5.70
C GLU A 211 12.06 -13.46 -4.42
N GLU A 212 12.12 -14.19 -3.31
CA GLU A 212 12.70 -13.70 -2.06
C GLU A 212 14.21 -13.48 -2.17
N LYS A 213 14.93 -14.43 -2.82
CA LYS A 213 16.36 -14.27 -3.09
C LYS A 213 16.62 -13.07 -4.01
N ALA A 214 15.80 -12.87 -5.05
CA ALA A 214 15.90 -11.72 -5.95
C ALA A 214 15.63 -10.40 -5.21
N ALA A 215 14.57 -10.35 -4.39
CA ALA A 215 14.23 -9.20 -3.59
C ALA A 215 15.35 -8.84 -2.60
N MET A 216 15.92 -9.85 -1.94
CA MET A 216 17.04 -9.66 -1.02
C MET A 216 18.31 -9.17 -1.74
N LEU A 217 18.60 -9.69 -2.93
CA LEU A 217 19.71 -9.22 -3.77
C LEU A 217 19.54 -7.73 -4.13
N LEU A 218 18.35 -7.34 -4.61
CA LEU A 218 18.02 -5.95 -4.92
C LEU A 218 18.19 -5.05 -3.68
N TYR A 219 17.69 -5.49 -2.53
CA TYR A 219 17.77 -4.77 -1.27
C TYR A 219 19.22 -4.56 -0.83
N LEU A 220 20.01 -5.62 -0.74
CA LEU A 220 21.39 -5.55 -0.22
C LEU A 220 22.30 -4.72 -1.11
N VAL A 221 22.27 -4.92 -2.43
CA VAL A 221 23.12 -4.15 -3.36
C VAL A 221 22.75 -2.66 -3.36
N THR A 222 21.46 -2.34 -3.19
CA THR A 222 21.01 -0.96 -3.06
C THR A 222 21.44 -0.32 -1.74
N LYS A 223 21.31 -1.06 -0.61
CA LYS A 223 21.57 -0.53 0.75
C LYS A 223 23.05 -0.47 1.13
N ASN A 224 23.81 -1.48 0.78
CA ASN A 224 25.19 -1.59 1.23
C ASN A 224 26.13 -0.59 0.56
N HIS A 225 25.69 0.02 -0.56
CA HIS A 225 26.52 0.95 -1.32
C HIS A 225 27.95 0.41 -1.61
N SER A 226 28.03 -0.86 -1.99
CA SER A 226 29.27 -1.62 -2.14
C SER A 226 30.20 -1.05 -3.23
N PHE A 227 29.65 -0.27 -4.16
CA PHE A 227 30.41 0.30 -5.28
C PHE A 227 30.59 1.81 -5.15
N SER A 228 31.67 2.31 -5.71
CA SER A 228 31.99 3.75 -5.73
C SER A 228 30.99 4.55 -6.56
N ASP A 229 30.45 3.96 -7.64
CA ASP A 229 29.39 4.53 -8.47
C ASP A 229 28.51 3.42 -9.04
N GLY A 230 27.25 3.76 -9.38
CA GLY A 230 26.32 2.89 -10.09
C GLY A 230 25.48 1.95 -9.23
N ASN A 231 25.52 2.01 -7.89
CA ASN A 231 24.89 1.03 -7.00
C ASN A 231 23.43 0.71 -7.35
N LYS A 232 22.57 1.71 -7.60
CA LYS A 232 21.15 1.48 -7.96
C LYS A 232 20.99 0.78 -9.31
N ARG A 233 21.81 1.18 -10.31
CA ARG A 233 21.80 0.57 -11.65
C ARG A 233 22.31 -0.86 -11.62
N ILE A 234 23.36 -1.12 -10.87
CA ILE A 234 23.94 -2.45 -10.64
C ILE A 234 22.89 -3.33 -9.94
N ALA A 235 22.27 -2.85 -8.87
CA ALA A 235 21.23 -3.58 -8.14
C ALA A 235 20.06 -3.98 -9.05
N ALA A 236 19.54 -3.05 -9.85
CA ALA A 236 18.45 -3.31 -10.79
C ALA A 236 18.87 -4.32 -11.86
N THR A 237 20.07 -4.21 -12.42
CA THR A 237 20.58 -5.13 -13.44
C THR A 237 20.76 -6.55 -12.89
N LEU A 238 21.36 -6.70 -11.71
CA LEU A 238 21.57 -7.99 -11.07
C LEU A 238 20.25 -8.64 -10.67
N PHE A 239 19.27 -7.87 -10.26
CA PHE A 239 17.91 -8.35 -9.98
C PHE A 239 17.28 -8.94 -11.25
N LEU A 240 17.26 -8.21 -12.37
CA LEU A 240 16.73 -8.70 -13.64
C LEU A 240 17.50 -9.92 -14.16
N TRP A 241 18.82 -9.90 -14.05
CA TRP A 241 19.68 -11.01 -14.43
C TRP A 241 19.36 -12.29 -13.61
N PHE A 242 19.16 -12.15 -12.29
CA PHE A 242 18.82 -13.27 -11.42
C PHE A 242 17.45 -13.87 -11.75
N LEU A 243 16.44 -13.00 -11.99
CA LEU A 243 15.11 -13.45 -12.43
C LEU A 243 15.17 -14.15 -13.79
N ASN A 244 15.94 -13.60 -14.74
CA ASN A 244 16.10 -14.18 -16.07
C ASN A 244 16.81 -15.53 -16.02
N GLY A 245 17.88 -15.66 -15.23
CA GLY A 245 18.61 -16.91 -15.03
C GLY A 245 17.73 -18.02 -14.44
N ASN A 246 16.74 -17.65 -13.64
CA ASN A 246 15.75 -18.58 -13.06
C ASN A 246 14.49 -18.74 -13.90
N GLY A 247 14.42 -18.13 -15.10
CA GLY A 247 13.29 -18.29 -16.03
C GLY A 247 12.00 -17.62 -15.62
N ILE A 248 12.05 -16.67 -14.64
CA ILE A 248 10.85 -16.00 -14.12
C ILE A 248 10.82 -14.48 -14.41
N LEU A 249 11.69 -13.98 -15.27
CA LEU A 249 11.67 -12.57 -15.68
C LEU A 249 10.48 -12.25 -16.58
N TYR A 250 10.07 -13.20 -17.42
CA TYR A 250 8.99 -13.02 -18.38
C TYR A 250 7.81 -13.94 -18.05
N ASN A 251 6.62 -13.46 -18.37
CA ASN A 251 5.39 -14.24 -18.38
C ASN A 251 5.35 -15.16 -19.62
N GLU A 252 4.38 -16.07 -19.67
CA GLU A 252 4.17 -16.97 -20.82
C GLU A 252 3.86 -16.22 -22.13
N ASP A 253 3.26 -15.04 -22.04
CA ASP A 253 2.98 -14.14 -23.17
C ASP A 253 4.18 -13.30 -23.63
N GLY A 254 5.36 -13.45 -22.99
CA GLY A 254 6.58 -12.73 -23.29
C GLY A 254 6.68 -11.33 -22.66
N THR A 255 5.70 -10.88 -21.89
CA THR A 255 5.75 -9.64 -21.14
C THR A 255 6.66 -9.77 -19.91
N LYS A 256 7.35 -8.69 -19.50
CA LYS A 256 8.13 -8.70 -18.26
C LYS A 256 7.18 -8.78 -17.04
N ARG A 257 7.53 -9.59 -16.05
CA ARG A 257 6.80 -9.65 -14.77
C ARG A 257 6.86 -8.36 -13.96
N ILE A 258 7.93 -7.59 -14.15
CA ILE A 258 8.11 -6.30 -13.51
C ILE A 258 8.48 -5.25 -14.56
N ALA A 259 7.74 -4.16 -14.61
CA ALA A 259 7.98 -3.08 -15.54
C ALA A 259 9.25 -2.28 -15.14
N ASP A 260 9.94 -1.71 -16.12
CA ASP A 260 11.20 -0.99 -15.89
C ASP A 260 11.02 0.24 -14.99
N ASN A 261 9.92 0.97 -15.13
CA ASN A 261 9.58 2.11 -14.26
C ASN A 261 9.27 1.69 -12.83
N THR A 262 8.62 0.54 -12.63
CA THR A 262 8.38 -0.06 -11.31
C THR A 262 9.69 -0.43 -10.63
N LEU A 263 10.62 -1.01 -11.38
CA LEU A 263 11.95 -1.35 -10.85
C LEU A 263 12.75 -0.12 -10.42
N VAL A 264 12.69 0.98 -11.20
CA VAL A 264 13.28 2.26 -10.81
C VAL A 264 12.68 2.78 -9.51
N ALA A 265 11.34 2.77 -9.38
CA ALA A 265 10.67 3.19 -8.16
C ALA A 265 11.08 2.32 -6.95
N LEU A 266 11.15 1.00 -7.12
CA LEU A 266 11.59 0.08 -6.05
C LEU A 266 13.02 0.37 -5.57
N THR A 267 13.96 0.61 -6.49
CA THR A 267 15.34 0.94 -6.08
C THR A 267 15.42 2.23 -5.28
N LEU A 268 14.57 3.23 -5.61
CA LEU A 268 14.48 4.48 -4.86
C LEU A 268 13.84 4.25 -3.49
N MET A 269 12.73 3.52 -3.42
CA MET A 269 12.05 3.18 -2.16
C MET A 269 12.99 2.42 -1.21
N ILE A 270 13.69 1.41 -1.72
CA ILE A 270 14.68 0.66 -0.93
C ILE A 270 15.79 1.59 -0.45
N ALA A 271 16.32 2.47 -1.29
CA ALA A 271 17.40 3.39 -0.90
C ALA A 271 17.00 4.28 0.29
N GLU A 272 15.76 4.79 0.29
CA GLU A 272 15.21 5.67 1.33
C GLU A 272 14.65 4.91 2.56
N SER A 273 14.35 3.60 2.43
CA SER A 273 13.75 2.81 3.52
C SER A 273 14.69 2.72 4.73
N ARG A 274 14.13 2.50 5.92
CA ARG A 274 14.90 2.24 7.15
C ARG A 274 15.26 0.75 7.24
N THR A 275 16.25 0.44 8.06
CA THR A 275 16.69 -0.97 8.25
C THR A 275 15.59 -1.85 8.81
N GLU A 276 14.73 -1.30 9.69
CA GLU A 276 13.59 -1.98 10.29
C GLU A 276 12.50 -2.34 9.25
N GLU A 277 12.48 -1.64 8.12
CA GLU A 277 11.49 -1.83 7.03
C GLU A 277 11.95 -2.89 6.01
N LYS A 278 13.10 -3.54 6.23
CA LYS A 278 13.67 -4.53 5.31
C LYS A 278 12.65 -5.60 4.90
N ASP A 279 12.03 -6.26 5.87
CA ASP A 279 11.11 -7.38 5.61
C ASP A 279 9.88 -6.91 4.83
N THR A 280 9.45 -5.70 5.08
CA THR A 280 8.34 -5.08 4.34
C THR A 280 8.74 -4.77 2.90
N MET A 281 9.95 -4.21 2.68
CA MET A 281 10.47 -3.98 1.32
C MET A 281 10.60 -5.28 0.53
N LEU A 282 11.07 -6.36 1.15
CA LEU A 282 11.14 -7.66 0.51
C LEU A 282 9.75 -8.15 0.07
N LYS A 283 8.75 -8.06 0.97
CA LYS A 283 7.36 -8.43 0.64
C LYS A 283 6.80 -7.61 -0.52
N VAL A 284 7.04 -6.29 -0.55
CA VAL A 284 6.62 -5.42 -1.67
C VAL A 284 7.22 -5.91 -2.98
N VAL A 285 8.54 -6.15 -3.02
CA VAL A 285 9.23 -6.62 -4.23
C VAL A 285 8.69 -7.97 -4.69
N VAL A 286 8.54 -8.94 -3.78
CA VAL A 286 8.01 -10.29 -4.09
C VAL A 286 6.59 -10.20 -4.65
N ASN A 287 5.71 -9.40 -4.04
CA ASN A 287 4.35 -9.23 -4.53
C ASN A 287 4.31 -8.60 -5.93
N LEU A 288 5.20 -7.64 -6.22
CA LEU A 288 5.27 -7.01 -7.54
C LEU A 288 5.84 -7.94 -8.63
N ILE A 289 6.69 -8.91 -8.28
CA ILE A 289 7.12 -9.97 -9.20
C ILE A 289 5.95 -10.93 -9.50
N ASN A 290 5.14 -11.25 -8.49
CA ASN A 290 4.11 -12.29 -8.54
C ASN A 290 2.72 -11.79 -8.94
N GLN A 291 2.58 -10.55 -9.39
CA GLN A 291 1.28 -9.94 -9.71
C GLN A 291 0.41 -10.77 -10.68
N ASN A 292 1.02 -11.57 -11.55
CA ASN A 292 0.32 -12.41 -12.54
C ASN A 292 0.13 -13.86 -12.09
N ASN A 293 0.54 -14.23 -10.87
CA ASN A 293 0.37 -15.58 -10.32
C ASN A 293 -0.98 -15.77 -9.60
N ARG A 294 -2.01 -15.00 -9.97
CA ARG A 294 -3.36 -15.06 -9.39
C ARG A 294 -4.30 -15.95 -10.19
#